data_fc41a37d53508c7d43000e63cede1159
#
_entry.id   fc41a37d53508c7d43000e63cede1159
#
_cell.length_a   1.000
_cell.length_b   1.000
_cell.length_c   1.000
_cell.angle_alpha   90.00
_cell.angle_beta   90.00
_cell.angle_gamma   90.00
#
_symmetry.space_group_name_H-M   'P 1'
#
loop_
_entity.id
_entity.type
_entity.pdbx_description
1 polymer ?
#
loop_
_entity_poly.entity_id
_entity_poly.type
_entity_poly.pdbx_seq_one_letter_code
_entity_poly.pdbx_strand_id
1 'polypeptide(L)'
;AFPCSPMAAPPPSDAPERPAALRHRHLLDLSTYSADEIRHLLRTAEEFRAVLERPIRQVPTLQGTSVASLFFEPSTRTKLSFNLAAGRLSAETLSLSKSGSSVTKGETLKDTARNVEAMKVDVVVLRHSSPGAPHFLARCTDSVIVNAGDGAHAHPTQALLDVLTMREHVDAFEGLRVSIIGDITHSRVARSNVQALTTLGATVTLCGPATMLPVEMEAALDVRTTTRLDAALDDCDIAMALRIQMERQDEGLFPSTREYHRQFGITLDHLRRHPDLLIMHPGPVNRGIELSNAVVDHERAIILSQVTNGVALRMAVLYLLAPQRDRPDASAA
;
A
#
# COMPACT_ATOMS: atom_id res chain seq x y z
N ALA A 1 -55.31 -42.87 2.61
CA ALA A 1 -53.98 -42.57 3.11
C ALA A 1 -53.07 -42.45 1.90
N PHE A 2 -52.64 -41.21 1.59
CA PHE A 2 -51.60 -40.94 0.57
C PHE A 2 -50.24 -40.93 1.26
N PRO A 3 -49.22 -41.55 0.71
CA PRO A 3 -47.89 -41.50 1.31
C PRO A 3 -47.27 -40.13 1.02
N CYS A 4 -46.78 -39.48 2.10
CA CYS A 4 -46.00 -38.24 2.04
C CYS A 4 -44.61 -38.59 1.57
N SER A 5 -44.19 -38.14 0.37
CA SER A 5 -42.83 -38.24 -0.10
C SER A 5 -41.90 -37.29 0.71
N PRO A 6 -40.70 -37.70 1.10
CA PRO A 6 -39.78 -36.82 1.81
C PRO A 6 -39.34 -35.68 0.88
N MET A 7 -39.42 -34.46 1.37
CA MET A 7 -38.88 -33.26 0.74
C MET A 7 -37.35 -33.45 0.52
N ALA A 8 -36.91 -33.29 -0.70
CA ALA A 8 -35.48 -33.25 -1.01
C ALA A 8 -34.83 -32.07 -0.29
N ALA A 9 -33.67 -32.31 0.29
CA ALA A 9 -32.85 -31.27 0.90
C ALA A 9 -32.51 -30.19 -0.15
N PRO A 10 -32.49 -28.90 0.21
CA PRO A 10 -32.09 -27.84 -0.71
C PRO A 10 -30.62 -28.07 -1.17
N PRO A 11 -30.27 -27.75 -2.39
CA PRO A 11 -28.89 -27.86 -2.88
C PRO A 11 -27.97 -26.97 -2.03
N PRO A 12 -26.70 -27.36 -1.84
CA PRO A 12 -25.74 -26.52 -1.14
C PRO A 12 -25.62 -25.16 -1.86
N SER A 13 -25.69 -24.09 -1.09
CA SER A 13 -25.53 -22.74 -1.61
C SER A 13 -24.07 -22.55 -2.05
N ASP A 14 -23.80 -22.42 -3.32
CA ASP A 14 -22.51 -22.00 -3.91
C ASP A 14 -22.20 -20.51 -3.65
N ALA A 15 -22.70 -19.94 -2.57
CA ALA A 15 -22.28 -18.62 -2.12
C ALA A 15 -20.84 -18.79 -1.55
N PRO A 16 -19.83 -18.04 -2.07
CA PRO A 16 -18.49 -18.09 -1.51
C PRO A 16 -18.55 -17.81 -0.02
N GLU A 17 -17.93 -18.67 0.79
CA GLU A 17 -17.80 -18.46 2.23
C GLU A 17 -17.28 -17.05 2.49
N ARG A 18 -17.96 -16.30 3.35
CA ARG A 18 -17.54 -14.93 3.71
C ARG A 18 -16.13 -15.01 4.29
N PRO A 19 -15.16 -14.25 3.75
CA PRO A 19 -13.81 -14.24 4.31
C PRO A 19 -13.88 -13.80 5.78
N ALA A 20 -13.04 -14.39 6.64
CA ALA A 20 -12.92 -13.99 8.03
C ALA A 20 -12.67 -12.48 8.10
N ALA A 21 -13.50 -11.74 8.83
CA ALA A 21 -13.37 -10.29 8.95
C ALA A 21 -12.02 -9.94 9.59
N LEU A 22 -11.36 -8.91 9.08
CA LEU A 22 -10.19 -8.32 9.74
C LEU A 22 -10.61 -7.83 11.14
N ARG A 23 -9.73 -7.99 12.14
CA ARG A 23 -9.97 -7.46 13.50
C ARG A 23 -9.98 -5.93 13.51
N HIS A 24 -9.34 -5.32 12.53
CA HIS A 24 -9.19 -3.87 12.43
C HIS A 24 -10.32 -3.25 11.59
N ARG A 25 -10.99 -2.25 12.16
CA ARG A 25 -12.01 -1.46 11.47
C ARG A 25 -11.41 -0.52 10.41
N HIS A 26 -10.18 -0.06 10.64
CA HIS A 26 -9.47 0.93 9.83
C HIS A 26 -8.12 0.35 9.37
N LEU A 27 -7.57 0.87 8.29
CA LEU A 27 -6.18 0.62 7.90
C LEU A 27 -5.37 1.90 8.06
N LEU A 28 -4.81 2.12 9.25
CA LEU A 28 -4.06 3.34 9.61
C LEU A 28 -2.56 3.18 9.41
N ASP A 29 -2.01 2.07 9.87
CA ASP A 29 -0.63 1.58 9.70
C ASP A 29 -0.62 0.04 9.77
N LEU A 30 0.56 -0.58 9.86
CA LEU A 30 0.70 -2.04 9.94
C LEU A 30 1.28 -2.52 11.27
N SER A 31 1.51 -1.62 12.22
CA SER A 31 2.18 -1.94 13.50
C SER A 31 1.42 -2.94 14.37
N THR A 32 0.09 -3.01 14.20
CA THR A 32 -0.80 -3.88 14.98
C THR A 32 -1.35 -5.07 14.18
N TYR A 33 -1.03 -5.16 12.89
CA TYR A 33 -1.46 -6.25 12.03
C TYR A 33 -0.61 -7.50 12.26
N SER A 34 -1.25 -8.65 12.44
CA SER A 34 -0.58 -9.94 12.51
C SER A 34 -0.17 -10.44 11.11
N ALA A 35 0.78 -11.37 11.07
CA ALA A 35 1.18 -12.03 9.82
C ALA A 35 -0.02 -12.67 9.10
N ASP A 36 -0.96 -13.27 9.83
CA ASP A 36 -2.13 -13.89 9.24
C ASP A 36 -3.11 -12.89 8.63
N GLU A 37 -3.29 -11.72 9.25
CA GLU A 37 -4.09 -10.64 8.68
C GLU A 37 -3.44 -10.05 7.42
N ILE A 38 -2.12 -9.87 7.42
CA ILE A 38 -1.39 -9.47 6.21
C ILE A 38 -1.55 -10.54 5.13
N ARG A 39 -1.32 -11.83 5.43
CA ARG A 39 -1.50 -12.93 4.47
C ARG A 39 -2.93 -13.01 3.94
N HIS A 40 -3.94 -12.72 4.77
CA HIS A 40 -5.34 -12.67 4.35
C HIS A 40 -5.60 -11.54 3.34
N LEU A 41 -5.09 -10.32 3.62
CA LEU A 41 -5.15 -9.19 2.68
C LEU A 41 -4.48 -9.53 1.33
N LEU A 42 -3.32 -10.19 1.38
CA LEU A 42 -2.60 -10.58 0.16
C LEU A 42 -3.37 -11.64 -0.65
N ARG A 43 -3.92 -12.68 -0.02
CA ARG A 43 -4.74 -13.70 -0.72
C ARG A 43 -5.96 -13.06 -1.40
N THR A 44 -6.68 -12.21 -0.69
CA THR A 44 -7.82 -11.47 -1.26
C THR A 44 -7.40 -10.57 -2.43
N ALA A 45 -6.21 -9.97 -2.34
CA ALA A 45 -5.67 -9.16 -3.43
C ALA A 45 -5.31 -10.00 -4.67
N GLU A 46 -4.80 -11.21 -4.49
CA GLU A 46 -4.55 -12.17 -5.59
C GLU A 46 -5.83 -12.56 -6.33
N GLU A 47 -6.93 -12.80 -5.58
CA GLU A 47 -8.24 -13.05 -6.17
C GLU A 47 -8.73 -11.86 -7.01
N PHE A 48 -8.57 -10.65 -6.51
CA PHE A 48 -8.90 -9.43 -7.28
C PHE A 48 -7.93 -9.18 -8.44
N ARG A 49 -6.68 -9.60 -8.34
CA ARG A 49 -5.76 -9.55 -9.48
C ARG A 49 -6.27 -10.40 -10.64
N ALA A 50 -6.78 -11.61 -10.38
CA ALA A 50 -7.41 -12.42 -11.40
C ALA A 50 -8.63 -11.74 -12.05
N VAL A 51 -9.37 -10.91 -11.31
CA VAL A 51 -10.45 -10.08 -11.89
C VAL A 51 -9.92 -9.04 -12.85
N LEU A 52 -8.71 -8.48 -12.61
CA LEU A 52 -8.11 -7.47 -13.50
C LEU A 52 -7.75 -8.03 -14.89
N GLU A 53 -7.56 -9.34 -15.01
CA GLU A 53 -7.26 -10.02 -16.27
C GLU A 53 -8.52 -10.37 -17.10
N ARG A 54 -9.73 -10.23 -16.51
CA ARG A 54 -10.99 -10.53 -17.19
C ARG A 54 -11.33 -9.46 -18.24
N PRO A 55 -12.10 -9.80 -19.30
CA PRO A 55 -12.65 -8.81 -20.22
C PRO A 55 -13.51 -7.76 -19.51
N ILE A 56 -14.37 -8.19 -18.56
CA ILE A 56 -15.15 -7.32 -17.67
C ILE A 56 -14.42 -7.30 -16.31
N ARG A 57 -13.75 -6.18 -16.04
CA ARG A 57 -12.89 -5.98 -14.85
C ARG A 57 -13.65 -5.32 -13.70
N GLN A 58 -14.92 -5.62 -13.56
CA GLN A 58 -15.81 -5.05 -12.55
C GLN A 58 -16.60 -6.16 -11.86
N VAL A 59 -16.77 -6.02 -10.54
CA VAL A 59 -17.54 -6.93 -9.68
C VAL A 59 -18.45 -6.10 -8.77
N PRO A 60 -19.72 -6.48 -8.55
CA PRO A 60 -20.69 -5.65 -7.80
C PRO A 60 -20.61 -5.89 -6.29
N THR A 61 -19.39 -6.06 -5.73
CA THR A 61 -19.20 -6.42 -4.33
C THR A 61 -19.44 -5.27 -3.35
N LEU A 62 -19.25 -4.02 -3.80
CA LEU A 62 -19.47 -2.80 -3.01
C LEU A 62 -20.56 -1.90 -3.61
N GLN A 63 -21.51 -2.47 -4.33
CA GLN A 63 -22.67 -1.72 -4.83
C GLN A 63 -23.44 -1.10 -3.67
N GLY A 64 -23.75 0.20 -3.75
CA GLY A 64 -24.40 0.99 -2.70
C GLY A 64 -23.47 1.40 -1.55
N THR A 65 -22.15 1.13 -1.67
CA THR A 65 -21.14 1.64 -0.74
C THR A 65 -20.46 2.88 -1.32
N SER A 66 -20.27 3.91 -0.50
CA SER A 66 -19.65 5.16 -0.89
C SER A 66 -18.22 5.26 -0.38
N VAL A 67 -17.28 5.65 -1.27
CA VAL A 67 -15.85 5.82 -0.97
C VAL A 67 -15.43 7.24 -1.28
N ALA A 68 -15.04 8.01 -0.26
CA ALA A 68 -14.50 9.37 -0.41
C ALA A 68 -12.98 9.39 -0.39
N SER A 69 -12.37 9.94 -1.44
CA SER A 69 -10.93 10.17 -1.53
C SER A 69 -10.58 11.61 -1.11
N LEU A 70 -10.03 11.79 0.10
CA LEU A 70 -9.60 13.05 0.67
C LEU A 70 -8.09 13.21 0.55
N PHE A 71 -7.62 13.96 -0.46
CA PHE A 71 -6.19 14.11 -0.76
C PHE A 71 -5.73 15.55 -0.51
N PHE A 72 -5.15 15.81 0.66
CA PHE A 72 -4.57 17.09 1.06
C PHE A 72 -3.09 17.23 0.68
N GLU A 73 -2.45 16.12 0.26
CA GLU A 73 -1.11 16.07 -0.33
C GLU A 73 -1.22 15.55 -1.77
N PRO A 74 -0.52 16.15 -2.76
CA PRO A 74 -0.58 15.71 -4.15
C PRO A 74 -0.15 14.25 -4.32
N SER A 75 -0.97 13.45 -5.02
CA SER A 75 -0.62 12.10 -5.41
C SER A 75 -1.55 11.58 -6.53
N THR A 76 -1.13 11.74 -7.77
CA THR A 76 -1.92 11.31 -8.93
C THR A 76 -2.12 9.80 -8.95
N ARG A 77 -1.05 9.01 -8.82
CA ARG A 77 -1.13 7.54 -8.89
C ARG A 77 -1.98 6.93 -7.78
N THR A 78 -1.74 7.31 -6.53
CA THR A 78 -2.49 6.75 -5.39
C THR A 78 -3.97 7.08 -5.51
N LYS A 79 -4.32 8.34 -5.85
CA LYS A 79 -5.71 8.75 -6.04
C LYS A 79 -6.39 7.98 -7.18
N LEU A 80 -5.75 7.91 -8.35
CA LEU A 80 -6.29 7.18 -9.51
C LEU A 80 -6.47 5.70 -9.19
N SER A 81 -5.51 5.08 -8.50
CA SER A 81 -5.57 3.67 -8.15
C SER A 81 -6.70 3.35 -7.16
N PHE A 82 -6.96 4.20 -6.15
CA PHE A 82 -8.10 4.02 -5.25
C PHE A 82 -9.43 4.24 -5.96
N ASN A 83 -9.55 5.28 -6.78
CA ASN A 83 -10.76 5.54 -7.53
C ASN A 83 -11.06 4.39 -8.51
N LEU A 84 -10.02 3.86 -9.17
CA LEU A 84 -10.17 2.71 -10.05
C LEU A 84 -10.57 1.45 -9.28
N ALA A 85 -9.95 1.19 -8.12
CA ALA A 85 -10.30 0.06 -7.27
C ALA A 85 -11.75 0.12 -6.78
N ALA A 86 -12.20 1.28 -6.29
CA ALA A 86 -13.58 1.49 -5.86
C ALA A 86 -14.58 1.31 -7.01
N GLY A 87 -14.31 1.90 -8.18
CA GLY A 87 -15.16 1.75 -9.35
C GLY A 87 -15.26 0.30 -9.85
N ARG A 88 -14.16 -0.48 -9.77
CA ARG A 88 -14.16 -1.91 -10.12
C ARG A 88 -14.95 -2.78 -9.15
N LEU A 89 -15.12 -2.33 -7.90
CA LEU A 89 -15.98 -2.96 -6.91
C LEU A 89 -17.43 -2.46 -6.98
N SER A 90 -17.77 -1.60 -7.95
CA SER A 90 -19.07 -0.94 -8.12
C SER A 90 -19.46 -0.01 -6.95
N ALA A 91 -18.47 0.51 -6.23
CA ALA A 91 -18.69 1.53 -5.21
C ALA A 91 -18.90 2.92 -5.84
N GLU A 92 -19.69 3.76 -5.19
CA GLU A 92 -19.80 5.18 -5.51
C GLU A 92 -18.53 5.92 -5.07
N THR A 93 -17.96 6.75 -5.95
CA THR A 93 -16.69 7.43 -5.65
C THR A 93 -16.88 8.94 -5.56
N LEU A 94 -16.41 9.51 -4.46
CA LEU A 94 -16.35 10.94 -4.22
C LEU A 94 -14.89 11.37 -4.12
N SER A 95 -14.50 12.49 -4.71
CA SER A 95 -13.11 12.95 -4.65
C SER A 95 -13.03 14.40 -4.22
N LEU A 96 -12.30 14.65 -3.16
CA LEU A 96 -11.96 15.99 -2.68
C LEU A 96 -10.43 16.19 -2.77
N SER A 97 -9.99 17.32 -3.29
CA SER A 97 -8.57 17.70 -3.32
C SER A 97 -8.36 19.09 -2.77
N LYS A 98 -7.17 19.36 -2.24
CA LYS A 98 -6.81 20.66 -1.62
C LYS A 98 -7.14 21.87 -2.50
N SER A 99 -6.91 21.78 -3.80
CA SER A 99 -7.10 22.89 -4.75
C SER A 99 -8.56 23.24 -5.07
N GLY A 100 -9.53 22.43 -4.67
CA GLY A 100 -10.97 22.69 -4.89
C GLY A 100 -11.81 22.63 -3.62
N SER A 101 -11.18 22.65 -2.46
CA SER A 101 -11.82 22.36 -1.17
C SER A 101 -11.96 23.62 -0.30
N SER A 102 -12.99 23.62 0.54
CA SER A 102 -13.21 24.61 1.62
C SER A 102 -12.06 24.67 2.65
N VAL A 103 -11.14 23.70 2.65
CA VAL A 103 -9.89 23.72 3.44
C VAL A 103 -9.04 24.96 3.12
N THR A 104 -9.08 25.47 1.88
CA THR A 104 -8.45 26.76 1.53
C THR A 104 -9.12 27.95 2.20
N LYS A 105 -10.32 27.77 2.76
CA LYS A 105 -11.09 28.79 3.49
C LYS A 105 -10.94 28.66 5.01
N GLY A 106 -10.00 27.83 5.51
CA GLY A 106 -9.73 27.65 6.94
C GLY A 106 -10.53 26.53 7.62
N GLU A 107 -11.22 25.65 6.87
CA GLU A 107 -11.90 24.49 7.42
C GLU A 107 -10.90 23.49 8.02
N THR A 108 -11.17 23.01 9.23
CA THR A 108 -10.31 22.01 9.88
C THR A 108 -10.54 20.61 9.30
N LEU A 109 -9.55 19.72 9.44
CA LEU A 109 -9.69 18.31 9.03
C LEU A 109 -10.90 17.65 9.70
N LYS A 110 -11.19 17.99 10.97
CA LYS A 110 -12.33 17.48 11.71
C LYS A 110 -13.66 17.94 11.11
N ASP A 111 -13.75 19.20 10.69
CA ASP A 111 -14.98 19.74 10.10
C ASP A 111 -15.23 19.14 8.71
N THR A 112 -14.14 18.99 7.92
CA THR A 112 -14.22 18.27 6.63
C THR A 112 -14.73 16.85 6.82
N ALA A 113 -14.22 16.12 7.83
CA ALA A 113 -14.65 14.77 8.13
C ALA A 113 -16.13 14.69 8.51
N ARG A 114 -16.60 15.59 9.38
CA ARG A 114 -18.00 15.66 9.79
C ARG A 114 -18.93 15.98 8.61
N ASN A 115 -18.51 16.85 7.71
CA ASN A 115 -19.25 17.15 6.50
C ASN A 115 -19.37 15.90 5.59
N VAL A 116 -18.26 15.17 5.42
CA VAL A 116 -18.25 13.92 4.64
C VAL A 116 -19.12 12.83 5.31
N GLU A 117 -19.05 12.71 6.63
CA GLU A 117 -19.89 11.79 7.41
C GLU A 117 -21.39 12.14 7.33
N ALA A 118 -21.74 13.43 7.38
CA ALA A 118 -23.13 13.90 7.20
C ALA A 118 -23.70 13.52 5.83
N MET A 119 -22.83 13.34 4.81
CA MET A 119 -23.19 12.81 3.49
C MET A 119 -23.30 11.26 3.48
N LYS A 120 -23.17 10.59 4.63
CA LYS A 120 -23.25 9.12 4.77
C LYS A 120 -22.21 8.36 3.98
N VAL A 121 -20.98 8.86 3.94
CA VAL A 121 -19.84 8.17 3.32
C VAL A 121 -19.40 7.00 4.19
N ASP A 122 -19.26 5.83 3.59
CA ASP A 122 -18.90 4.59 4.29
C ASP A 122 -17.40 4.45 4.53
N VAL A 123 -16.58 4.80 3.52
CA VAL A 123 -15.13 4.67 3.57
C VAL A 123 -14.46 5.97 3.16
N VAL A 124 -13.50 6.43 3.97
CA VAL A 124 -12.68 7.60 3.69
C VAL A 124 -11.24 7.18 3.44
N VAL A 125 -10.75 7.42 2.25
CA VAL A 125 -9.34 7.26 1.87
C VAL A 125 -8.64 8.59 2.10
N LEU A 126 -7.81 8.68 3.12
CA LEU A 126 -7.13 9.93 3.52
C LEU A 126 -5.65 9.94 3.16
N ARG A 127 -5.21 11.00 2.48
CA ARG A 127 -3.80 11.35 2.31
C ARG A 127 -3.53 12.74 2.85
N HIS A 128 -2.58 12.85 3.79
CA HIS A 128 -2.31 14.10 4.50
C HIS A 128 -0.80 14.34 4.70
N SER A 129 -0.37 15.59 4.79
CA SER A 129 1.03 15.95 5.07
C SER A 129 1.43 15.77 6.54
N SER A 130 0.46 15.84 7.46
CA SER A 130 0.73 15.67 8.90
C SER A 130 0.68 14.20 9.30
N PRO A 131 1.74 13.67 9.96
CA PRO A 131 1.72 12.35 10.59
C PRO A 131 0.57 12.21 11.60
N GLY A 132 -0.07 11.05 11.65
CA GLY A 132 -1.18 10.76 12.58
C GLY A 132 -2.53 11.34 12.19
N ALA A 133 -2.66 12.07 11.07
CA ALA A 133 -3.93 12.61 10.61
C ALA A 133 -5.01 11.52 10.40
N PRO A 134 -4.71 10.32 9.83
CA PRO A 134 -5.68 9.24 9.74
C PRO A 134 -6.12 8.70 11.11
N HIS A 135 -5.21 8.60 12.08
CA HIS A 135 -5.53 8.18 13.44
C HIS A 135 -6.44 9.19 14.16
N PHE A 136 -6.17 10.48 13.96
CA PHE A 136 -7.05 11.52 14.48
C PHE A 136 -8.44 11.41 13.87
N LEU A 137 -8.52 11.24 12.55
CA LEU A 137 -9.80 11.15 11.84
C LEU A 137 -10.62 9.93 12.27
N ALA A 138 -9.98 8.78 12.44
CA ALA A 138 -10.62 7.54 12.88
C ALA A 138 -11.30 7.65 14.26
N ARG A 139 -10.90 8.63 15.08
CA ARG A 139 -11.55 8.94 16.38
C ARG A 139 -12.67 9.97 16.28
N CYS A 140 -12.82 10.61 15.12
CA CYS A 140 -13.75 11.71 14.92
C CYS A 140 -14.93 11.37 14.02
N THR A 141 -14.95 10.20 13.38
CA THR A 141 -15.98 9.79 12.42
C THR A 141 -16.31 8.29 12.55
N ASP A 142 -17.54 7.95 12.19
CA ASP A 142 -17.98 6.55 12.08
C ASP A 142 -17.63 5.91 10.73
N SER A 143 -17.13 6.65 9.75
CA SER A 143 -16.62 6.10 8.49
C SER A 143 -15.39 5.24 8.71
N VAL A 144 -15.18 4.24 7.86
CA VAL A 144 -13.93 3.48 7.81
C VAL A 144 -12.82 4.35 7.27
N ILE A 145 -11.67 4.40 7.92
CA ILE A 145 -10.52 5.19 7.47
C ILE A 145 -9.43 4.30 6.87
N VAL A 146 -9.01 4.63 5.65
CA VAL A 146 -7.87 4.01 4.95
C VAL A 146 -6.78 5.06 4.74
N ASN A 147 -5.61 4.82 5.33
CA ASN A 147 -4.45 5.69 5.18
C ASN A 147 -3.79 5.52 3.80
N ALA A 148 -3.85 6.55 2.97
CA ALA A 148 -3.19 6.64 1.66
C ALA A 148 -1.83 7.39 1.71
N GLY A 149 -1.28 7.55 2.90
CA GLY A 149 0.00 8.18 3.20
C GLY A 149 -0.13 9.45 4.04
N ASP A 150 0.52 9.47 5.22
CA ASP A 150 0.53 10.59 6.15
C ASP A 150 1.95 11.01 6.55
N GLY A 151 2.36 12.18 6.12
CA GLY A 151 3.68 12.76 6.41
C GLY A 151 4.83 11.78 6.10
N ALA A 152 5.73 11.59 7.06
CA ALA A 152 6.79 10.57 7.06
C ALA A 152 6.41 9.32 7.87
N HIS A 153 5.16 9.20 8.35
CA HIS A 153 4.73 8.17 9.30
C HIS A 153 4.41 6.84 8.62
N ALA A 154 3.32 6.74 7.83
CA ALA A 154 2.88 5.46 7.27
C ALA A 154 2.25 5.58 5.87
N HIS A 155 2.35 4.49 5.10
CA HIS A 155 1.64 4.26 3.85
C HIS A 155 1.32 2.76 3.71
N PRO A 156 0.39 2.24 4.52
CA PRO A 156 0.17 0.80 4.65
C PRO A 156 -0.18 0.13 3.32
N THR A 157 -1.01 0.76 2.48
CA THR A 157 -1.37 0.17 1.19
C THR A 157 -0.21 0.16 0.17
N GLN A 158 0.84 0.97 0.38
CA GLN A 158 2.05 0.87 -0.43
C GLN A 158 2.87 -0.34 0.02
N ALA A 159 3.12 -0.50 1.31
CA ALA A 159 3.85 -1.66 1.81
C ALA A 159 3.16 -2.99 1.44
N LEU A 160 1.85 -3.06 1.59
CA LEU A 160 1.08 -4.27 1.23
C LEU A 160 1.16 -4.59 -0.27
N LEU A 161 1.12 -3.60 -1.17
CA LEU A 161 1.31 -3.86 -2.61
C LEU A 161 2.75 -4.23 -2.95
N ASP A 162 3.73 -3.69 -2.23
CA ASP A 162 5.13 -4.05 -2.40
C ASP A 162 5.35 -5.51 -1.99
N VAL A 163 4.83 -5.90 -0.83
CA VAL A 163 4.85 -7.29 -0.34
C VAL A 163 4.06 -8.24 -1.27
N LEU A 164 2.90 -7.82 -1.79
CA LEU A 164 2.17 -8.61 -2.80
C LEU A 164 3.02 -8.84 -4.05
N THR A 165 3.77 -7.82 -4.48
CA THR A 165 4.65 -7.94 -5.65
C THR A 165 5.85 -8.85 -5.38
N MET A 166 6.43 -8.78 -4.18
CA MET A 166 7.50 -9.69 -3.77
C MET A 166 7.02 -11.14 -3.78
N ARG A 167 5.81 -11.41 -3.27
CA ARG A 167 5.20 -12.74 -3.19
C ARG A 167 5.04 -13.44 -4.54
N GLU A 168 5.00 -12.70 -5.63
CA GLU A 168 4.98 -13.27 -6.99
C GLU A 168 6.31 -13.89 -7.41
N HIS A 169 7.38 -13.58 -6.69
CA HIS A 169 8.75 -13.97 -7.03
C HIS A 169 9.44 -14.79 -5.94
N VAL A 170 8.80 -14.97 -4.77
CA VAL A 170 9.36 -15.73 -3.64
C VAL A 170 8.34 -16.71 -3.09
N ASP A 171 8.81 -17.88 -2.64
CA ASP A 171 7.95 -18.92 -2.07
C ASP A 171 7.50 -18.57 -0.64
N ALA A 172 8.38 -17.93 0.13
CA ALA A 172 8.16 -17.56 1.52
C ALA A 172 8.85 -16.24 1.87
N PHE A 173 8.34 -15.56 2.91
CA PHE A 173 8.97 -14.37 3.46
C PHE A 173 9.99 -14.71 4.56
N GLU A 174 9.83 -15.83 5.21
CA GLU A 174 10.77 -16.32 6.21
C GLU A 174 12.13 -16.57 5.57
N GLY A 175 13.14 -15.82 6.02
CA GLY A 175 14.50 -15.87 5.46
C GLY A 175 14.73 -15.01 4.21
N LEU A 176 13.71 -14.37 3.65
CA LEU A 176 13.86 -13.38 2.56
C LEU A 176 14.66 -12.17 3.06
N ARG A 177 15.62 -11.73 2.27
CA ARG A 177 16.51 -10.59 2.58
C ARG A 177 16.15 -9.42 1.67
N VAL A 178 15.66 -8.34 2.27
CA VAL A 178 15.20 -7.16 1.55
C VAL A 178 16.04 -5.95 1.95
N SER A 179 16.65 -5.29 0.98
CA SER A 179 17.36 -4.02 1.21
C SER A 179 16.52 -2.83 0.75
N ILE A 180 16.27 -1.87 1.64
CA ILE A 180 15.57 -0.62 1.33
C ILE A 180 16.61 0.50 1.30
N ILE A 181 16.78 1.14 0.14
CA ILE A 181 17.89 2.03 -0.15
C ILE A 181 17.39 3.44 -0.43
N GLY A 182 17.89 4.43 0.29
CA GLY A 182 17.58 5.84 0.02
C GLY A 182 17.43 6.72 1.25
N ASP A 183 16.50 7.67 1.19
CA ASP A 183 16.12 8.52 2.32
C ASP A 183 15.20 7.77 3.28
N ILE A 184 15.76 7.13 4.28
CA ILE A 184 15.04 6.34 5.27
C ILE A 184 14.32 7.26 6.27
N THR A 185 14.97 8.37 6.66
CA THR A 185 14.44 9.31 7.66
C THR A 185 13.06 9.84 7.30
N HIS A 186 12.87 10.24 6.05
CA HIS A 186 11.63 10.88 5.60
C HIS A 186 10.70 9.93 4.85
N SER A 187 11.02 8.63 4.81
CA SER A 187 10.26 7.66 4.03
C SER A 187 9.19 6.91 4.84
N ARG A 188 7.95 7.34 4.71
CA ARG A 188 6.78 6.54 5.17
C ARG A 188 6.70 5.17 4.50
N VAL A 189 7.24 5.02 3.29
CA VAL A 189 7.28 3.75 2.56
C VAL A 189 8.25 2.79 3.22
N ALA A 190 9.47 3.25 3.58
CA ALA A 190 10.43 2.43 4.31
C ALA A 190 9.84 1.91 5.62
N ARG A 191 9.26 2.81 6.44
CA ARG A 191 8.67 2.45 7.74
C ARG A 191 7.57 1.39 7.61
N SER A 192 6.64 1.58 6.67
CA SER A 192 5.54 0.63 6.46
C SER A 192 6.01 -0.71 5.87
N ASN A 193 7.02 -0.70 4.97
CA ASN A 193 7.61 -1.93 4.45
C ASN A 193 8.38 -2.69 5.54
N VAL A 194 9.13 -2.01 6.39
CA VAL A 194 9.79 -2.65 7.55
C VAL A 194 8.75 -3.38 8.40
N GLN A 195 7.67 -2.69 8.80
CA GLN A 195 6.60 -3.30 9.60
C GLN A 195 6.01 -4.56 8.93
N ALA A 196 5.67 -4.47 7.64
CA ALA A 196 5.08 -5.60 6.92
C ALA A 196 6.06 -6.78 6.79
N LEU A 197 7.30 -6.50 6.38
CA LEU A 197 8.32 -7.50 6.11
C LEU A 197 8.79 -8.22 7.37
N THR A 198 9.09 -7.49 8.44
CA THR A 198 9.50 -8.08 9.73
C THR A 198 8.37 -8.91 10.34
N THR A 199 7.11 -8.44 10.26
CA THR A 199 5.93 -9.21 10.69
C THR A 199 5.79 -10.53 9.92
N LEU A 200 6.19 -10.57 8.64
CA LEU A 200 6.16 -11.78 7.81
C LEU A 200 7.41 -12.67 7.95
N GLY A 201 8.41 -12.26 8.72
CA GLY A 201 9.63 -13.04 8.98
C GLY A 201 10.80 -12.76 8.01
N ALA A 202 10.71 -11.71 7.21
CA ALA A 202 11.83 -11.28 6.35
C ALA A 202 12.87 -10.49 7.15
N THR A 203 14.12 -10.56 6.70
CA THR A 203 15.22 -9.73 7.22
C THR A 203 15.33 -8.46 6.38
N VAL A 204 15.31 -7.30 7.04
CA VAL A 204 15.39 -6.00 6.36
C VAL A 204 16.73 -5.31 6.66
N THR A 205 17.38 -4.83 5.60
CA THR A 205 18.55 -3.95 5.67
C THR A 205 18.17 -2.56 5.15
N LEU A 206 18.39 -1.53 5.96
CA LEU A 206 18.20 -0.14 5.56
C LEU A 206 19.55 0.45 5.12
N CYS A 207 19.59 1.05 3.94
CA CYS A 207 20.82 1.61 3.37
C CYS A 207 20.60 3.06 2.91
N GLY A 208 21.54 3.94 3.23
CA GLY A 208 21.49 5.33 2.76
C GLY A 208 22.63 6.17 3.28
N PRO A 209 22.72 7.45 2.85
CA PRO A 209 23.63 8.40 3.46
C PRO A 209 23.42 8.50 4.98
N ALA A 210 24.49 8.67 5.74
CA ALA A 210 24.42 8.77 7.20
C ALA A 210 23.45 9.88 7.69
N THR A 211 23.33 10.94 6.91
CA THR A 211 22.39 12.05 7.16
C THR A 211 20.90 11.68 6.93
N MET A 212 20.65 10.58 6.26
CA MET A 212 19.31 10.08 5.90
C MET A 212 18.97 8.74 6.56
N LEU A 213 19.85 8.25 7.43
CA LEU A 213 19.72 6.96 8.11
C LEU A 213 19.79 7.18 9.63
N PRO A 214 18.65 7.23 10.35
CA PRO A 214 18.64 7.42 11.78
C PRO A 214 19.38 6.30 12.50
N VAL A 215 20.25 6.64 13.46
CA VAL A 215 21.12 5.71 14.20
C VAL A 215 20.29 4.71 15.02
N GLU A 216 19.14 5.14 15.54
CA GLU A 216 18.28 4.34 16.43
C GLU A 216 17.39 3.32 15.68
N MET A 217 17.40 3.31 14.35
CA MET A 217 16.51 2.44 13.54
C MET A 217 16.75 0.94 13.79
N GLU A 218 18.00 0.53 14.02
CA GLU A 218 18.32 -0.88 14.29
C GLU A 218 17.60 -1.38 15.55
N ALA A 219 17.73 -0.63 16.63
CA ALA A 219 17.12 -1.01 17.90
C ALA A 219 15.59 -0.82 17.91
N ALA A 220 15.08 0.18 17.19
CA ALA A 220 13.65 0.51 17.21
C ALA A 220 12.80 -0.41 16.32
N LEU A 221 13.36 -0.96 15.24
CA LEU A 221 12.63 -1.69 14.20
C LEU A 221 13.14 -3.12 13.97
N ASP A 222 14.14 -3.57 14.74
CA ASP A 222 14.79 -4.89 14.56
C ASP A 222 15.27 -5.11 13.11
N VAL A 223 16.04 -4.17 12.60
CA VAL A 223 16.57 -4.16 11.24
C VAL A 223 18.08 -3.96 11.25
N ARG A 224 18.74 -4.26 10.15
CA ARG A 224 20.16 -3.90 9.94
C ARG A 224 20.26 -2.55 9.27
N THR A 225 21.34 -1.79 9.53
CA THR A 225 21.62 -0.54 8.83
C THR A 225 23.02 -0.54 8.23
N THR A 226 23.19 0.15 7.11
CA THR A 226 24.50 0.35 6.46
C THR A 226 24.53 1.61 5.63
N THR A 227 25.70 2.25 5.56
CA THR A 227 25.94 3.38 4.65
C THR A 227 26.68 2.96 3.37
N ARG A 228 26.84 1.65 3.15
CA ARG A 228 27.55 1.09 1.99
C ARG A 228 26.58 0.30 1.13
N LEU A 229 26.38 0.76 -0.12
CA LEU A 229 25.46 0.12 -1.07
C LEU A 229 25.87 -1.34 -1.35
N ASP A 230 27.16 -1.60 -1.64
CA ASP A 230 27.64 -2.96 -1.91
C ASP A 230 27.30 -3.91 -0.73
N ALA A 231 27.53 -3.48 0.51
CA ALA A 231 27.21 -4.30 1.68
C ALA A 231 25.69 -4.55 1.83
N ALA A 232 24.85 -3.63 1.35
CA ALA A 232 23.41 -3.84 1.34
C ALA A 232 22.97 -4.81 0.23
N LEU A 233 23.71 -4.90 -0.87
CA LEU A 233 23.38 -5.76 -2.01
C LEU A 233 24.02 -7.15 -1.93
N ASP A 234 25.15 -7.32 -1.24
CA ASP A 234 25.89 -8.59 -1.15
C ASP A 234 25.06 -9.71 -0.52
N ASP A 235 24.15 -9.38 0.37
CA ASP A 235 23.28 -10.34 1.05
C ASP A 235 21.81 -9.94 0.89
N CYS A 236 21.33 -9.83 -0.36
CA CYS A 236 20.04 -9.26 -0.70
C CYS A 236 19.38 -10.02 -1.85
N ASP A 237 18.12 -10.39 -1.67
CA ASP A 237 17.30 -11.03 -2.71
C ASP A 237 16.48 -9.97 -3.47
N ILE A 238 16.02 -8.92 -2.75
CA ILE A 238 15.22 -7.83 -3.32
C ILE A 238 15.75 -6.49 -2.83
N ALA A 239 16.15 -5.62 -3.76
CA ALA A 239 16.53 -4.24 -3.47
C ALA A 239 15.41 -3.27 -3.86
N MET A 240 14.89 -2.53 -2.87
CA MET A 240 13.91 -1.47 -3.07
C MET A 240 14.59 -0.11 -2.98
N ALA A 241 14.77 0.56 -4.11
CA ALA A 241 15.23 1.94 -4.13
C ALA A 241 14.10 2.90 -3.83
N LEU A 242 14.33 3.83 -2.91
CA LEU A 242 13.39 4.88 -2.56
C LEU A 242 13.60 6.12 -3.42
N ARG A 243 12.51 6.81 -3.73
CA ARG A 243 12.60 8.10 -4.41
C ARG A 243 13.29 9.15 -3.52
N ILE A 244 14.31 9.79 -4.04
CA ILE A 244 14.89 10.99 -3.41
C ILE A 244 13.96 12.18 -3.66
N GLN A 245 13.39 12.73 -2.58
CA GLN A 245 12.42 13.81 -2.63
C GLN A 245 13.15 15.16 -2.62
N MET A 246 13.62 15.61 -3.79
CA MET A 246 14.37 16.87 -3.96
C MET A 246 13.59 18.08 -3.41
N GLU A 247 12.28 18.05 -3.55
CA GLU A 247 11.36 19.09 -3.08
C GLU A 247 11.27 19.23 -1.55
N ARG A 248 11.83 18.29 -0.80
CA ARG A 248 11.85 18.30 0.68
C ARG A 248 13.25 18.53 1.25
N GLN A 249 14.24 18.80 0.39
CA GLN A 249 15.65 18.84 0.78
C GLN A 249 16.20 20.26 0.82
N ASP A 250 15.52 21.17 1.52
CA ASP A 250 16.06 22.51 1.80
C ASP A 250 17.32 22.49 2.70
N GLU A 251 17.68 21.33 3.27
CA GLU A 251 18.71 21.17 4.30
C GLU A 251 20.07 20.59 3.79
N GLY A 252 20.23 20.36 2.49
CA GLY A 252 21.52 19.89 1.95
C GLY A 252 21.99 18.53 2.49
N LEU A 253 21.09 17.55 2.63
CA LEU A 253 21.36 16.23 3.21
C LEU A 253 22.38 15.38 2.44
N PHE A 254 22.68 15.75 1.19
CA PHE A 254 23.77 15.20 0.38
C PHE A 254 24.30 16.28 -0.59
N PRO A 255 25.57 16.18 -1.05
CA PRO A 255 26.20 17.26 -1.80
C PRO A 255 25.61 17.51 -3.19
N SER A 256 25.15 16.47 -3.89
CA SER A 256 24.50 16.55 -5.19
C SER A 256 23.84 15.24 -5.61
N THR A 257 22.89 15.29 -6.54
CA THR A 257 22.27 14.10 -7.14
C THR A 257 23.29 13.19 -7.83
N ARG A 258 24.36 13.76 -8.41
CA ARG A 258 25.45 13.01 -9.04
C ARG A 258 26.25 12.23 -7.99
N GLU A 259 26.54 12.83 -6.85
CA GLU A 259 27.23 12.19 -5.73
C GLU A 259 26.36 11.09 -5.13
N TYR A 260 25.06 11.36 -4.93
CA TYR A 260 24.11 10.34 -4.50
C TYR A 260 24.09 9.14 -5.45
N HIS A 261 23.97 9.37 -6.77
CA HIS A 261 23.98 8.30 -7.77
C HIS A 261 25.28 7.48 -7.73
N ARG A 262 26.42 8.14 -7.55
CA ARG A 262 27.71 7.47 -7.47
C ARG A 262 27.83 6.53 -6.27
N GLN A 263 27.23 6.89 -5.12
CA GLN A 263 27.36 6.14 -3.88
C GLN A 263 26.19 5.16 -3.64
N PHE A 264 24.97 5.51 -4.05
CA PHE A 264 23.74 4.77 -3.73
C PHE A 264 22.89 4.43 -4.96
N GLY A 265 23.25 4.87 -6.14
CA GLY A 265 22.53 4.56 -7.37
C GLY A 265 22.76 3.13 -7.82
N ILE A 266 21.67 2.38 -8.05
CA ILE A 266 21.79 1.01 -8.58
C ILE A 266 21.99 1.07 -10.10
N THR A 267 23.03 0.36 -10.56
CA THR A 267 23.47 0.32 -11.96
C THR A 267 23.46 -1.11 -12.51
N LEU A 268 23.63 -1.28 -13.83
CA LEU A 268 23.75 -2.61 -14.44
C LEU A 268 24.92 -3.43 -13.89
N ASP A 269 25.98 -2.79 -13.41
CA ASP A 269 27.11 -3.52 -12.82
C ASP A 269 26.73 -4.20 -11.52
N HIS A 270 25.83 -3.60 -10.72
CA HIS A 270 25.25 -4.28 -9.57
C HIS A 270 24.43 -5.50 -10.00
N LEU A 271 23.56 -5.37 -11.02
CA LEU A 271 22.78 -6.50 -11.53
C LEU A 271 23.63 -7.62 -12.12
N ARG A 272 24.79 -7.31 -12.70
CA ARG A 272 25.74 -8.34 -13.20
C ARG A 272 26.42 -9.09 -12.07
N ARG A 273 26.75 -8.40 -10.97
CA ARG A 273 27.37 -9.00 -9.78
C ARG A 273 26.39 -9.84 -8.97
N HIS A 274 25.11 -9.48 -9.01
CA HIS A 274 24.02 -10.14 -8.27
C HIS A 274 22.96 -10.63 -9.28
N PRO A 275 23.13 -11.81 -9.90
CA PRO A 275 22.30 -12.26 -11.02
C PRO A 275 20.83 -12.51 -10.65
N ASP A 276 20.53 -12.84 -9.39
CA ASP A 276 19.19 -13.15 -8.92
C ASP A 276 18.49 -11.95 -8.27
N LEU A 277 19.18 -10.81 -8.12
CA LEU A 277 18.66 -9.62 -7.46
C LEU A 277 17.48 -9.00 -8.22
N LEU A 278 16.34 -8.86 -7.54
CA LEU A 278 15.18 -8.15 -8.05
C LEU A 278 15.20 -6.68 -7.61
N ILE A 279 14.74 -5.80 -8.48
CA ILE A 279 14.69 -4.36 -8.22
C ILE A 279 13.26 -3.86 -8.12
N MET A 280 12.97 -3.14 -7.05
CA MET A 280 11.69 -2.48 -6.78
C MET A 280 11.85 -0.98 -6.59
N HIS A 281 10.76 -0.25 -6.82
CA HIS A 281 10.70 1.19 -6.56
C HIS A 281 9.25 1.65 -6.38
N PRO A 282 8.87 2.31 -5.29
CA PRO A 282 7.47 2.73 -5.06
C PRO A 282 7.02 3.83 -6.03
N GLY A 283 7.94 4.38 -6.80
CA GLY A 283 7.73 5.42 -7.80
C GLY A 283 7.29 6.79 -7.26
N PRO A 284 7.36 7.85 -8.09
CA PRO A 284 8.00 7.88 -9.41
C PRO A 284 9.51 7.72 -9.31
N VAL A 285 10.13 7.09 -10.30
CA VAL A 285 11.58 6.93 -10.36
C VAL A 285 12.22 8.22 -10.87
N ASN A 286 13.25 8.74 -10.18
CA ASN A 286 14.15 9.74 -10.73
C ASN A 286 15.27 8.99 -11.47
N ARG A 287 15.08 8.78 -12.78
CA ARG A 287 16.04 8.07 -13.63
C ARG A 287 17.41 8.74 -13.60
N GLY A 288 18.46 7.96 -13.39
CA GLY A 288 19.84 8.47 -13.25
C GLY A 288 20.16 9.01 -11.86
N ILE A 289 19.27 8.87 -10.87
CA ILE A 289 19.53 9.20 -9.47
C ILE A 289 19.54 7.92 -8.63
N GLU A 290 18.38 7.37 -8.23
CA GLU A 290 18.31 6.14 -7.45
C GLU A 290 18.54 4.88 -8.29
N LEU A 291 18.10 4.90 -9.54
CA LEU A 291 18.29 3.82 -10.52
C LEU A 291 18.83 4.39 -11.84
N SER A 292 19.81 3.74 -12.44
CA SER A 292 20.21 4.07 -13.80
C SER A 292 19.08 3.76 -14.80
N ASN A 293 19.06 4.45 -15.95
CA ASN A 293 18.03 4.23 -16.97
C ASN A 293 17.92 2.76 -17.38
N ALA A 294 19.06 2.10 -17.59
CA ALA A 294 19.12 0.73 -18.01
C ALA A 294 18.62 -0.28 -16.95
N VAL A 295 18.71 0.05 -15.65
CA VAL A 295 18.13 -0.76 -14.57
C VAL A 295 16.63 -0.63 -14.55
N VAL A 296 16.08 0.58 -14.73
CA VAL A 296 14.61 0.79 -14.73
C VAL A 296 13.92 0.00 -15.84
N ASP A 297 14.59 -0.16 -16.98
CA ASP A 297 14.06 -0.87 -18.15
C ASP A 297 14.51 -2.35 -18.21
N HIS A 298 15.18 -2.85 -17.17
CA HIS A 298 15.65 -4.23 -17.09
C HIS A 298 14.52 -5.18 -16.64
N GLU A 299 14.51 -6.43 -17.13
CA GLU A 299 13.52 -7.45 -16.80
C GLU A 299 13.38 -7.75 -15.30
N ARG A 300 14.47 -7.61 -14.54
CA ARG A 300 14.48 -7.76 -13.08
C ARG A 300 13.96 -6.54 -12.31
N ALA A 301 13.59 -5.46 -12.99
CA ALA A 301 12.93 -4.31 -12.38
C ALA A 301 11.40 -4.52 -12.39
N ILE A 302 10.85 -5.04 -11.30
CA ILE A 302 9.43 -5.41 -11.17
C ILE A 302 8.53 -4.22 -10.81
N ILE A 303 8.92 -3.00 -11.21
CA ILE A 303 8.28 -1.73 -10.85
C ILE A 303 6.86 -1.61 -11.42
N LEU A 304 6.62 -2.08 -12.65
CA LEU A 304 5.29 -2.02 -13.27
C LEU A 304 4.32 -3.02 -12.64
N SER A 305 4.81 -4.17 -12.18
CA SER A 305 4.01 -5.13 -11.42
C SER A 305 3.48 -4.50 -10.12
N GLN A 306 4.28 -3.67 -9.42
CA GLN A 306 3.81 -2.92 -8.26
C GLN A 306 2.61 -2.01 -8.59
N VAL A 307 2.56 -1.43 -9.78
CA VAL A 307 1.43 -0.56 -10.19
C VAL A 307 0.15 -1.37 -10.37
N THR A 308 0.23 -2.53 -11.04
CA THR A 308 -0.91 -3.43 -11.23
C THR A 308 -1.41 -4.00 -9.90
N ASN A 309 -0.49 -4.50 -9.08
CA ASN A 309 -0.77 -5.03 -7.76
C ASN A 309 -1.37 -3.97 -6.83
N GLY A 310 -1.02 -2.70 -7.06
CA GLY A 310 -1.59 -1.58 -6.33
C GLY A 310 -3.10 -1.43 -6.51
N VAL A 311 -3.66 -1.75 -7.68
CA VAL A 311 -5.12 -1.72 -7.89
C VAL A 311 -5.77 -2.92 -7.20
N ALA A 312 -5.25 -4.13 -7.41
CA ALA A 312 -5.78 -5.35 -6.82
C ALA A 312 -5.78 -5.30 -5.28
N LEU A 313 -4.67 -4.84 -4.69
CA LEU A 313 -4.59 -4.68 -3.24
C LEU A 313 -5.60 -3.67 -2.70
N ARG A 314 -5.76 -2.52 -3.37
CA ARG A 314 -6.73 -1.52 -2.94
C ARG A 314 -8.17 -2.01 -3.07
N MET A 315 -8.46 -2.87 -4.07
CA MET A 315 -9.73 -3.59 -4.12
C MET A 315 -9.92 -4.48 -2.89
N ALA A 316 -8.93 -5.28 -2.52
CA ALA A 316 -8.97 -6.14 -1.34
C ALA A 316 -9.16 -5.34 -0.05
N VAL A 317 -8.42 -4.25 0.15
CA VAL A 317 -8.54 -3.37 1.31
C VAL A 317 -9.94 -2.78 1.43
N LEU A 318 -10.47 -2.23 0.34
CA LEU A 318 -11.82 -1.66 0.33
C LEU A 318 -12.88 -2.73 0.58
N TYR A 319 -12.74 -3.90 -0.03
CA TYR A 319 -13.68 -5.02 0.13
C TYR A 319 -13.72 -5.55 1.56
N LEU A 320 -12.55 -5.75 2.20
CA LEU A 320 -12.46 -6.33 3.53
C LEU A 320 -12.83 -5.36 4.65
N LEU A 321 -12.63 -4.06 4.45
CA LEU A 321 -12.88 -3.03 5.46
C LEU A 321 -14.24 -2.34 5.31
N ALA A 322 -14.83 -2.33 4.10
CA ALA A 322 -16.13 -1.68 3.91
C ALA A 322 -17.20 -2.29 4.82
N PRO A 323 -18.12 -1.48 5.37
CA PRO A 323 -19.22 -1.98 6.18
C PRO A 323 -20.01 -3.04 5.43
N GLN A 324 -20.18 -4.21 6.04
CA GLN A 324 -21.02 -5.28 5.49
C GLN A 324 -22.49 -4.84 5.63
N ARG A 325 -23.11 -4.44 4.53
CA ARG A 325 -24.56 -4.21 4.49
C ARG A 325 -25.23 -5.52 4.12
N ASP A 326 -26.18 -5.98 4.94
CA ASP A 326 -27.06 -7.07 4.53
C ASP A 326 -27.75 -6.65 3.23
N ARG A 327 -27.47 -7.35 2.14
CA ARG A 327 -28.17 -7.14 0.88
C ARG A 327 -29.64 -7.50 1.14
N PRO A 328 -30.61 -6.63 0.83
CA PRO A 328 -31.99 -7.07 0.80
C PRO A 328 -32.05 -8.27 -0.16
N ASP A 329 -32.69 -9.35 0.31
CA ASP A 329 -32.91 -10.54 -0.50
C ASP A 329 -33.46 -10.12 -1.88
N ALA A 330 -32.78 -10.53 -2.94
CA ALA A 330 -33.21 -10.29 -4.34
C ALA A 330 -34.55 -10.99 -4.69
N SER A 331 -35.19 -11.61 -3.69
CA SER A 331 -36.51 -12.25 -3.78
C SER A 331 -37.69 -11.34 -3.42
N ALA A 332 -37.44 -10.06 -3.09
CA ALA A 332 -38.50 -9.10 -2.69
C ALA A 332 -38.73 -7.99 -3.72
N ALA A 333 -38.39 -8.20 -5.01
CA ALA A 333 -38.72 -7.29 -6.10
C ALA A 333 -39.53 -8.01 -7.19
#